data_9c997f74f9fd4080d509cf946c7197cb
#
_entry.id   9c997f74f9fd4080d509cf946c7197cb
#
_cell.length_a   1.000
_cell.length_b   1.000
_cell.length_c   1.000
_cell.angle_alpha   90.00
_cell.angle_beta   90.00
_cell.angle_gamma   90.00
#
_symmetry.space_group_name_H-M   'P 1'
#
loop_
_entity.id
_entity.type
_entity.pdbx_description
1 polymer ?
#
loop_
_entity_poly.entity_id
_entity_poly.type
_entity_poly.pdbx_seq_one_letter_code
_entity_poly.pdbx_strand_id
1 'polypeptide(L)'
;MKALVYTGVEELVYREEKDPVETSGESILKVHASGICGSDMHAYHGKDERRIPPLIIGHEVSGVIQNGKFQGKNVVLNPLITCGKCEYCTSGREHLCPHRVLLGMNRPYERQGVFAELVSSPNQNIYEVPDHLDLNEAAIAEPTAVSLHAVLMGENSLKKPLSKCRTLVQGAGAIGLLLSLIHISEPTRRPKI
;
A
#
# COMPACT_ATOMS: atom_id res chain seq x y z
N MET A 1 -11.04 -17.60 7.98
CA MET A 1 -10.65 -16.29 8.53
C MET A 1 -11.82 -15.34 8.56
N LYS A 2 -11.79 -14.36 9.45
CA LYS A 2 -12.75 -13.25 9.41
C LYS A 2 -12.28 -12.14 8.49
N ALA A 3 -13.21 -11.52 7.78
CA ALA A 3 -12.93 -10.42 6.86
C ALA A 3 -14.09 -9.42 6.84
N LEU A 4 -13.75 -8.16 6.51
CA LEU A 4 -14.71 -7.12 6.21
C LEU A 4 -14.87 -7.06 4.68
N VAL A 5 -15.98 -7.56 4.19
CA VAL A 5 -16.24 -7.74 2.75
C VAL A 5 -17.13 -6.61 2.23
N TYR A 6 -16.67 -5.95 1.19
CA TYR A 6 -17.49 -5.03 0.41
C TYR A 6 -18.50 -5.84 -0.41
N THR A 7 -19.78 -5.76 -0.09
CA THR A 7 -20.87 -6.54 -0.68
C THR A 7 -21.77 -5.72 -1.60
N GLY A 8 -21.67 -4.40 -1.53
CA GLY A 8 -22.44 -3.49 -2.34
C GLY A 8 -22.16 -2.03 -2.00
N VAL A 9 -22.76 -1.11 -2.73
CA VAL A 9 -22.60 0.32 -2.47
C VAL A 9 -23.09 0.62 -1.05
N GLU A 10 -22.22 1.26 -0.25
CA GLU A 10 -22.43 1.60 1.14
C GLU A 10 -22.67 0.39 2.07
N GLU A 11 -22.21 -0.81 1.63
CA GLU A 11 -22.39 -2.03 2.38
C GLU A 11 -21.05 -2.76 2.58
N LEU A 12 -20.67 -2.93 3.84
CA LEU A 12 -19.55 -3.75 4.29
C LEU A 12 -20.05 -4.77 5.31
N VAL A 13 -19.76 -6.06 5.08
CA VAL A 13 -20.19 -7.14 5.95
C VAL A 13 -18.98 -7.81 6.57
N TYR A 14 -18.94 -7.84 7.92
CA TYR A 14 -17.95 -8.62 8.66
C TYR A 14 -18.42 -10.06 8.77
N ARG A 15 -17.71 -10.99 8.14
CA ARG A 15 -18.11 -12.39 8.04
C ARG A 15 -16.93 -13.35 7.93
N GLU A 16 -17.21 -14.63 8.01
CA GLU A 16 -16.24 -15.70 7.71
C GLU A 16 -16.02 -15.79 6.19
N GLU A 17 -14.76 -15.85 5.80
CA GLU A 17 -14.29 -16.10 4.44
C GLU A 17 -13.26 -17.24 4.45
N LYS A 18 -12.99 -17.79 3.27
CA LYS A 18 -11.95 -18.82 3.13
C LYS A 18 -10.58 -18.23 3.39
N ASP A 19 -9.72 -18.98 4.07
CA ASP A 19 -8.33 -18.60 4.22
C ASP A 19 -7.64 -18.54 2.86
N PRO A 20 -6.67 -17.62 2.66
CA PRO A 20 -5.87 -17.60 1.46
C PRO A 20 -5.07 -18.91 1.32
N VAL A 21 -5.00 -19.42 0.09
CA VAL A 21 -4.27 -20.64 -0.21
C VAL A 21 -2.78 -20.31 -0.36
N GLU A 22 -1.93 -21.13 0.25
CA GLU A 22 -0.49 -21.03 0.06
C GLU A 22 -0.14 -21.34 -1.41
N THR A 23 0.51 -20.38 -2.06
CA THR A 23 0.93 -20.48 -3.46
C THR A 23 2.46 -20.35 -3.55
N SER A 24 3.08 -21.10 -4.44
CA SER A 24 4.53 -21.00 -4.66
C SER A 24 4.95 -19.56 -5.01
N GLY A 25 5.93 -19.03 -4.26
CA GLY A 25 6.39 -17.65 -4.44
C GLY A 25 5.57 -16.58 -3.71
N GLU A 26 4.53 -16.97 -2.98
CA GLU A 26 3.75 -16.08 -2.11
C GLU A 26 3.90 -16.49 -0.64
N SER A 27 3.63 -15.56 0.25
CA SER A 27 3.54 -15.82 1.69
C SER A 27 2.23 -15.28 2.24
N ILE A 28 1.75 -15.90 3.32
CA ILE A 28 0.54 -15.48 4.03
C ILE A 28 0.95 -14.55 5.16
N LEU A 29 0.40 -13.36 5.14
CA LEU A 29 0.52 -12.36 6.19
C LEU A 29 -0.67 -12.49 7.14
N LYS A 30 -0.42 -12.61 8.44
CA LYS A 30 -1.42 -12.34 9.48
C LYS A 30 -1.42 -10.84 9.73
N VAL A 31 -2.55 -10.22 9.40
CA VAL A 31 -2.72 -8.76 9.53
C VAL A 31 -2.70 -8.36 11.00
N HIS A 32 -1.89 -7.35 11.33
CA HIS A 32 -1.86 -6.72 12.64
C HIS A 32 -2.64 -5.40 12.62
N ALA A 33 -2.35 -4.55 11.65
CA ALA A 33 -3.02 -3.28 11.44
C ALA A 33 -3.20 -2.99 9.95
N SER A 34 -4.30 -2.33 9.60
CA SER A 34 -4.56 -1.86 8.25
C SER A 34 -5.10 -0.44 8.24
N GLY A 35 -4.65 0.37 7.31
CA GLY A 35 -5.16 1.71 7.06
C GLY A 35 -6.39 1.71 6.15
N ILE A 36 -7.19 2.77 6.23
CA ILE A 36 -8.32 3.03 5.33
C ILE A 36 -7.93 4.17 4.40
N CYS A 37 -7.72 3.87 3.13
CA CYS A 37 -7.43 4.87 2.11
C CYS A 37 -8.69 5.58 1.62
N GLY A 38 -8.53 6.81 1.15
CA GLY A 38 -9.62 7.52 0.46
C GLY A 38 -10.16 6.75 -0.76
N SER A 39 -9.33 5.92 -1.40
CA SER A 39 -9.77 5.06 -2.50
C SER A 39 -10.69 3.93 -2.05
N ASP A 40 -10.58 3.45 -0.81
CA ASP A 40 -11.51 2.46 -0.24
C ASP A 40 -12.87 3.12 0.02
N MET A 41 -12.87 4.38 0.44
CA MET A 41 -14.10 5.17 0.56
C MET A 41 -14.77 5.42 -0.79
N HIS A 42 -13.99 5.63 -1.87
CA HIS A 42 -14.54 5.72 -3.23
C HIS A 42 -15.20 4.39 -3.65
N ALA A 43 -14.59 3.25 -3.34
CA ALA A 43 -15.19 1.95 -3.58
C ALA A 43 -16.50 1.77 -2.79
N TYR A 44 -16.46 2.07 -1.49
CA TYR A 44 -17.62 1.99 -0.61
C TYR A 44 -18.82 2.77 -1.16
N HIS A 45 -18.59 3.97 -1.70
CA HIS A 45 -19.62 4.79 -2.33
C HIS A 45 -19.92 4.42 -3.80
N GLY A 46 -19.44 3.29 -4.30
CA GLY A 46 -19.70 2.83 -5.67
C GLY A 46 -19.03 3.67 -6.77
N LYS A 47 -17.99 4.42 -6.45
CA LYS A 47 -17.29 5.34 -7.38
C LYS A 47 -15.99 4.76 -7.95
N ASP A 48 -15.71 3.47 -7.76
CA ASP A 48 -14.51 2.80 -8.29
C ASP A 48 -14.89 1.54 -9.07
N GLU A 49 -14.90 1.62 -10.39
CA GLU A 49 -15.23 0.52 -11.30
C GLU A 49 -14.24 -0.66 -11.24
N ARG A 50 -13.09 -0.50 -10.59
CA ARG A 50 -12.08 -1.56 -10.43
C ARG A 50 -12.36 -2.45 -9.23
N ARG A 51 -13.31 -2.07 -8.39
CA ARG A 51 -13.72 -2.79 -7.18
C ARG A 51 -15.20 -3.18 -7.29
N ILE A 52 -15.40 -4.39 -7.77
CA ILE A 52 -16.74 -4.95 -7.97
C ILE A 52 -17.06 -5.88 -6.80
N PRO A 53 -18.17 -5.70 -6.08
CA PRO A 53 -18.55 -6.60 -5.00
C PRO A 53 -18.94 -8.01 -5.53
N PRO A 54 -18.75 -9.09 -4.72
CA PRO A 54 -18.14 -9.08 -3.39
C PRO A 54 -16.60 -9.04 -3.47
N LEU A 55 -15.96 -8.26 -2.58
CA LEU A 55 -14.50 -8.12 -2.56
C LEU A 55 -14.03 -7.74 -1.15
N ILE A 56 -12.95 -8.33 -0.66
CA ILE A 56 -12.20 -7.78 0.48
C ILE A 56 -11.36 -6.63 -0.06
N ILE A 57 -11.60 -5.41 0.42
CA ILE A 57 -10.86 -4.21 0.02
C ILE A 57 -9.72 -3.89 1.01
N GLY A 58 -9.05 -2.74 0.82
CA GLY A 58 -7.91 -2.33 1.64
C GLY A 58 -6.56 -2.74 1.04
N HIS A 59 -5.53 -1.91 1.26
CA HIS A 59 -4.20 -2.10 0.67
C HIS A 59 -3.05 -1.49 1.49
N GLU A 60 -3.35 -0.88 2.62
CA GLU A 60 -2.37 -0.35 3.59
C GLU A 60 -2.29 -1.33 4.76
N VAL A 61 -1.14 -1.98 5.00
CA VAL A 61 -1.07 -3.08 5.95
C VAL A 61 0.31 -3.29 6.57
N SER A 62 0.29 -3.71 7.81
CA SER A 62 1.41 -4.33 8.50
C SER A 62 0.97 -5.62 9.19
N GLY A 63 1.90 -6.52 9.43
CA GLY A 63 1.61 -7.77 10.12
C GLY A 63 2.79 -8.71 10.20
N VAL A 64 2.49 -9.99 10.48
CA VAL A 64 3.51 -11.04 10.69
C VAL A 64 3.31 -12.16 9.68
N ILE A 65 4.37 -12.52 8.97
CA ILE A 65 4.33 -13.62 8.00
C ILE A 65 4.19 -14.97 8.71
N GLN A 66 3.25 -15.79 8.23
CA GLN A 66 2.91 -17.08 8.82
C GLN A 66 3.69 -18.25 8.25
N ASN A 67 4.21 -18.13 7.02
CA ASN A 67 4.86 -19.22 6.29
C ASN A 67 5.96 -18.72 5.35
N GLY A 68 6.75 -19.67 4.79
CA GLY A 68 7.73 -19.40 3.75
C GLY A 68 8.96 -18.62 4.19
N LYS A 69 9.61 -17.94 3.25
CA LYS A 69 10.92 -17.30 3.42
C LYS A 69 10.97 -16.26 4.55
N PHE A 70 9.87 -15.56 4.80
CA PHE A 70 9.79 -14.47 5.77
C PHE A 70 9.06 -14.86 7.06
N GLN A 71 8.85 -16.16 7.31
CA GLN A 71 8.09 -16.64 8.46
C GLN A 71 8.56 -16.01 9.78
N GLY A 72 7.60 -15.51 10.57
CA GLY A 72 7.83 -14.85 11.85
C GLY A 72 8.33 -13.40 11.77
N LYS A 73 8.55 -12.87 10.56
CA LYS A 73 8.99 -11.48 10.37
C LYS A 73 7.84 -10.51 10.44
N ASN A 74 8.10 -9.38 11.09
CA ASN A 74 7.26 -8.17 11.01
C ASN A 74 7.46 -7.51 9.66
N VAL A 75 6.37 -7.27 8.93
CA VAL A 75 6.45 -6.77 7.55
C VAL A 75 5.34 -5.79 7.21
N VAL A 76 5.57 -5.04 6.15
CA VAL A 76 4.56 -4.30 5.37
C VAL A 76 4.53 -4.83 3.95
N LEU A 77 3.44 -4.59 3.23
CA LEU A 77 3.30 -5.00 1.84
C LEU A 77 3.31 -3.81 0.90
N ASN A 78 4.02 -3.96 -0.23
CA ASN A 78 3.74 -3.13 -1.39
C ASN A 78 2.48 -3.69 -2.07
N PRO A 79 1.35 -2.98 -2.08
CA PRO A 79 0.10 -3.50 -2.65
C PRO A 79 0.14 -3.62 -4.17
N LEU A 80 1.09 -2.96 -4.84
CA LEU A 80 1.22 -2.99 -6.29
C LEU A 80 1.99 -4.23 -6.74
N ILE A 81 1.27 -5.22 -7.24
CA ILE A 81 1.83 -6.46 -7.76
C ILE A 81 2.04 -6.30 -9.27
N THR A 82 3.27 -6.53 -9.73
CA THR A 82 3.68 -6.34 -11.13
C THR A 82 4.27 -7.60 -11.74
N CYS A 83 4.39 -7.66 -13.06
CA CYS A 83 4.90 -8.86 -13.73
C CYS A 83 6.42 -9.07 -13.60
N GLY A 84 7.16 -8.05 -13.17
CA GLY A 84 8.62 -8.09 -12.96
C GLY A 84 9.48 -8.21 -14.22
N LYS A 85 8.89 -8.40 -15.42
CA LYS A 85 9.64 -8.73 -16.65
C LYS A 85 9.38 -7.84 -17.86
N CYS A 86 8.36 -6.98 -17.85
CA CYS A 86 8.12 -6.06 -18.96
C CYS A 86 9.10 -4.87 -18.89
N GLU A 87 9.18 -4.11 -19.98
CA GLU A 87 10.05 -2.93 -20.09
C GLU A 87 9.87 -1.95 -18.92
N TYR A 88 8.64 -1.72 -18.49
CA TYR A 88 8.36 -0.83 -17.36
C TYR A 88 8.93 -1.39 -16.05
N CYS A 89 8.75 -2.69 -15.78
CA CYS A 89 9.28 -3.31 -14.57
C CYS A 89 10.82 -3.31 -14.55
N THR A 90 11.46 -3.60 -15.68
CA THR A 90 12.92 -3.67 -15.78
C THR A 90 13.61 -2.30 -15.83
N SER A 91 12.84 -1.22 -16.06
CA SER A 91 13.33 0.16 -16.08
C SER A 91 12.98 0.99 -14.83
N GLY A 92 12.50 0.37 -13.75
CA GLY A 92 12.12 1.06 -12.50
C GLY A 92 10.84 1.88 -12.62
N ARG A 93 9.97 1.53 -13.57
CA ARG A 93 8.67 2.19 -13.79
C ARG A 93 7.50 1.20 -13.59
N GLU A 94 7.59 0.38 -12.55
CA GLU A 94 6.64 -0.72 -12.26
C GLU A 94 5.19 -0.24 -12.19
N HIS A 95 4.95 0.98 -11.77
CA HIS A 95 3.63 1.61 -11.74
C HIS A 95 2.96 1.73 -13.11
N LEU A 96 3.73 1.62 -14.21
CA LEU A 96 3.23 1.60 -15.59
C LEU A 96 3.09 0.17 -16.15
N CYS A 97 3.35 -0.87 -15.36
CA CYS A 97 3.23 -2.26 -15.81
C CYS A 97 1.81 -2.53 -16.34
N PRO A 98 1.63 -3.00 -17.59
CA PRO A 98 0.30 -3.27 -18.15
C PRO A 98 -0.39 -4.47 -17.49
N HIS A 99 0.37 -5.31 -16.78
CA HIS A 99 -0.12 -6.49 -16.05
C HIS A 99 -0.20 -6.25 -14.54
N ARG A 100 -0.14 -4.98 -14.10
CA ARG A 100 -0.21 -4.67 -12.68
C ARG A 100 -1.59 -4.98 -12.12
N VAL A 101 -1.60 -5.46 -10.90
CA VAL A 101 -2.80 -5.59 -10.06
C VAL A 101 -2.53 -4.94 -8.71
N LEU A 102 -3.58 -4.58 -7.99
CA LEU A 102 -3.47 -4.00 -6.66
C LEU A 102 -4.25 -4.87 -5.66
N LEU A 103 -3.74 -5.03 -4.46
CA LEU A 103 -4.50 -5.65 -3.37
C LEU A 103 -5.82 -4.88 -3.16
N GLY A 104 -6.90 -5.59 -2.92
CA GLY A 104 -8.23 -5.01 -2.76
C GLY A 104 -8.87 -4.48 -4.05
N MET A 105 -8.45 -5.02 -5.21
CA MET A 105 -9.07 -4.76 -6.52
C MET A 105 -9.33 -6.07 -7.26
N ASN A 106 -10.37 -6.12 -8.09
CA ASN A 106 -10.67 -7.28 -8.92
C ASN A 106 -10.64 -7.00 -10.43
N ARG A 107 -10.22 -5.82 -10.84
CA ARG A 107 -9.93 -5.53 -12.25
C ARG A 107 -8.52 -4.94 -12.40
N PRO A 108 -7.76 -5.36 -13.42
CA PRO A 108 -8.09 -6.37 -14.46
C PRO A 108 -8.09 -7.82 -13.93
N TYR A 109 -7.50 -8.09 -12.76
CA TYR A 109 -7.46 -9.41 -12.12
C TYR A 109 -7.76 -9.27 -10.64
N GLU A 110 -8.48 -10.26 -10.09
CA GLU A 110 -8.86 -10.25 -8.69
C GLU A 110 -7.67 -10.50 -7.76
N ARG A 111 -7.55 -9.60 -6.78
CA ARG A 111 -6.71 -9.77 -5.59
C ARG A 111 -7.48 -9.27 -4.38
N GLN A 112 -7.69 -10.17 -3.42
CA GLN A 112 -8.29 -9.82 -2.15
C GLN A 112 -7.41 -8.84 -1.39
N GLY A 113 -8.04 -7.92 -0.68
CA GLY A 113 -7.36 -6.87 0.09
C GLY A 113 -7.07 -7.29 1.52
N VAL A 114 -6.73 -6.28 2.32
CA VAL A 114 -6.16 -6.46 3.66
C VAL A 114 -7.14 -6.25 4.80
N PHE A 115 -8.43 -5.97 4.51
CA PHE A 115 -9.45 -5.91 5.57
C PHE A 115 -9.90 -7.31 5.98
N ALA A 116 -8.93 -8.15 6.34
CA ALA A 116 -9.09 -9.54 6.73
C ALA A 116 -8.02 -9.94 7.77
N GLU A 117 -8.20 -11.06 8.44
CA GLU A 117 -7.19 -11.58 9.36
C GLU A 117 -5.93 -12.08 8.63
N LEU A 118 -6.10 -12.58 7.40
CA LEU A 118 -5.01 -13.13 6.58
C LEU A 118 -5.07 -12.58 5.16
N VAL A 119 -3.92 -12.34 4.55
CA VAL A 119 -3.77 -11.97 3.14
C VAL A 119 -2.55 -12.65 2.53
N SER A 120 -2.68 -13.11 1.27
CA SER A 120 -1.55 -13.65 0.49
C SER A 120 -0.90 -12.54 -0.33
N SER A 121 0.45 -12.54 -0.37
CA SER A 121 1.22 -11.58 -1.17
C SER A 121 2.46 -12.24 -1.76
N PRO A 122 2.85 -11.88 -3.01
CA PRO A 122 4.13 -12.31 -3.58
C PRO A 122 5.31 -11.89 -2.70
N ASN A 123 6.30 -12.77 -2.57
CA ASN A 123 7.47 -12.53 -1.73
C ASN A 123 8.26 -11.26 -2.11
N GLN A 124 8.22 -10.86 -3.38
CA GLN A 124 8.86 -9.63 -3.85
C GLN A 124 8.17 -8.35 -3.37
N ASN A 125 6.94 -8.46 -2.89
CA ASN A 125 6.12 -7.34 -2.38
C ASN A 125 6.21 -7.18 -0.86
N ILE A 126 7.02 -8.02 -0.18
CA ILE A 126 7.15 -8.06 1.27
C ILE A 126 8.40 -7.27 1.68
N TYR A 127 8.24 -6.34 2.62
CA TYR A 127 9.31 -5.53 3.19
C TYR A 127 9.35 -5.68 4.69
N GLU A 128 10.52 -6.06 5.24
CA GLU A 128 10.69 -6.21 6.68
C GLU A 128 10.61 -4.85 7.37
N VAL A 129 9.91 -4.82 8.50
CA VAL A 129 9.81 -3.64 9.37
C VAL A 129 11.04 -3.60 10.28
N PRO A 130 11.73 -2.46 10.40
CA PRO A 130 12.83 -2.30 11.35
C PRO A 130 12.38 -2.56 12.80
N ASP A 131 13.25 -3.17 13.62
CA ASP A 131 12.92 -3.62 14.99
C ASP A 131 12.45 -2.49 15.93
N HIS A 132 12.83 -1.25 15.65
CA HIS A 132 12.46 -0.08 16.46
C HIS A 132 11.09 0.51 16.12
N LEU A 133 10.43 0.00 15.09
CA LEU A 133 9.14 0.48 14.63
C LEU A 133 8.04 -0.53 14.95
N ASP A 134 6.96 -0.10 15.58
CA ASP A 134 5.85 -1.00 15.84
C ASP A 134 4.97 -1.21 14.60
N LEU A 135 4.15 -2.27 14.64
CA LEU A 135 3.31 -2.63 13.50
C LEU A 135 2.15 -1.64 13.26
N ASN A 136 1.67 -0.92 14.27
CA ASN A 136 0.63 0.10 14.06
C ASN A 136 1.21 1.30 13.30
N GLU A 137 2.42 1.73 13.68
CA GLU A 137 3.15 2.77 12.95
C GLU A 137 3.52 2.32 11.54
N ALA A 138 3.99 1.07 11.39
CA ALA A 138 4.37 0.51 10.10
C ALA A 138 3.20 0.43 9.10
N ALA A 139 1.94 0.36 9.55
CA ALA A 139 0.79 0.29 8.67
C ALA A 139 0.64 1.52 7.75
N ILE A 140 1.23 2.67 8.10
CA ILE A 140 1.21 3.87 7.27
C ILE A 140 2.36 3.92 6.23
N ALA A 141 3.12 2.85 6.06
CA ALA A 141 4.24 2.81 5.11
C ALA A 141 3.80 3.06 3.66
N GLU A 142 2.66 2.50 3.25
CA GLU A 142 2.14 2.70 1.89
C GLU A 142 1.80 4.17 1.60
N PRO A 143 0.93 4.85 2.36
CA PRO A 143 0.63 6.26 2.09
C PRO A 143 1.87 7.17 2.27
N THR A 144 2.83 6.79 3.11
CA THR A 144 4.12 7.50 3.21
C THR A 144 4.92 7.35 1.92
N ALA A 145 4.99 6.15 1.34
CA ALA A 145 5.66 5.90 0.07
C ALA A 145 5.00 6.68 -1.09
N VAL A 146 3.66 6.75 -1.12
CA VAL A 146 2.91 7.56 -2.10
C VAL A 146 3.28 9.04 -1.97
N SER A 147 3.32 9.55 -0.74
CA SER A 147 3.68 10.94 -0.45
C SER A 147 5.13 11.24 -0.85
N LEU A 148 6.07 10.35 -0.51
CA LEU A 148 7.48 10.48 -0.90
C LEU A 148 7.65 10.45 -2.41
N HIS A 149 6.95 9.55 -3.11
CA HIS A 149 7.00 9.47 -4.56
C HIS A 149 6.53 10.78 -5.22
N ALA A 150 5.46 11.38 -4.73
CA ALA A 150 4.96 12.66 -5.22
C ALA A 150 6.01 13.78 -5.04
N VAL A 151 6.71 13.81 -3.90
CA VAL A 151 7.80 14.77 -3.61
C VAL A 151 8.96 14.59 -4.61
N LEU A 152 9.39 13.33 -4.82
CA LEU A 152 10.48 13.03 -5.76
C LEU A 152 10.11 13.37 -7.21
N MET A 153 8.89 13.11 -7.63
CA MET A 153 8.40 13.50 -8.96
C MET A 153 8.39 15.03 -9.12
N GLY A 154 7.95 15.75 -8.08
CA GLY A 154 7.97 17.22 -8.07
C GLY A 154 9.38 17.76 -8.20
N GLU A 155 10.34 17.23 -7.45
CA GLU A 155 11.76 17.63 -7.52
C GLU A 155 12.33 17.41 -8.93
N ASN A 156 12.12 16.23 -9.50
CA ASN A 156 12.58 15.90 -10.85
C ASN A 156 11.98 16.83 -11.91
N SER A 157 10.70 17.18 -11.77
CA SER A 157 10.01 18.06 -12.72
C SER A 157 10.48 19.50 -12.63
N LEU A 158 10.78 19.98 -11.43
CA LEU A 158 11.26 21.35 -11.20
C LEU A 158 12.71 21.56 -11.64
N LYS A 159 13.50 20.50 -11.84
CA LYS A 159 14.96 20.55 -12.10
C LYS A 159 15.70 21.43 -11.07
N LYS A 160 15.20 21.47 -9.86
CA LYS A 160 15.66 22.32 -8.78
C LYS A 160 15.48 21.58 -7.45
N PRO A 161 16.49 21.56 -6.56
CA PRO A 161 16.37 20.93 -5.26
C PRO A 161 15.20 21.51 -4.45
N LEU A 162 14.41 20.65 -3.83
CA LEU A 162 13.29 21.08 -2.98
C LEU A 162 13.75 21.93 -1.79
N SER A 163 14.98 21.71 -1.29
CA SER A 163 15.62 22.55 -0.27
C SER A 163 15.72 24.04 -0.65
N LYS A 164 15.64 24.35 -1.95
CA LYS A 164 15.62 25.73 -2.49
C LYS A 164 14.21 26.19 -2.89
N CYS A 165 13.19 25.42 -2.59
CA CYS A 165 11.80 25.72 -2.91
C CYS A 165 11.01 26.15 -1.66
N ARG A 166 10.08 27.07 -1.87
CA ARG A 166 9.02 27.31 -0.89
C ARG A 166 7.88 26.36 -1.22
N THR A 167 7.54 25.48 -0.29
CA THR A 167 6.50 24.47 -0.49
C THR A 167 5.28 24.84 0.33
N LEU A 168 4.10 24.80 -0.30
CA LEU A 168 2.80 24.92 0.36
C LEU A 168 2.11 23.56 0.26
N VAL A 169 1.76 22.98 1.41
CA VAL A 169 0.91 21.80 1.49
C VAL A 169 -0.50 22.26 1.84
N GLN A 170 -1.44 22.07 0.93
CA GLN A 170 -2.85 22.42 1.13
C GLN A 170 -3.64 21.15 1.44
N GLY A 171 -4.27 21.12 2.62
CA GLY A 171 -5.02 19.98 3.14
C GLY A 171 -4.28 19.25 4.27
N ALA A 172 -5.02 18.91 5.32
CA ALA A 172 -4.51 18.24 6.53
C ALA A 172 -5.05 16.80 6.67
N GLY A 173 -5.33 16.13 5.56
CA GLY A 173 -5.61 14.70 5.54
C GLY A 173 -4.32 13.87 5.61
N ALA A 174 -4.42 12.53 5.60
CA ALA A 174 -3.28 11.63 5.76
C ALA A 174 -2.11 11.99 4.82
N ILE A 175 -2.38 12.13 3.52
CA ILE A 175 -1.34 12.49 2.53
C ILE A 175 -0.74 13.87 2.80
N GLY A 176 -1.56 14.87 3.13
CA GLY A 176 -1.05 16.23 3.43
C GLY A 176 -0.15 16.26 4.66
N LEU A 177 -0.50 15.53 5.71
CA LEU A 177 0.31 15.41 6.92
C LEU A 177 1.63 14.67 6.63
N LEU A 178 1.60 13.59 5.87
CA LEU A 178 2.80 12.84 5.48
C LEU A 178 3.72 13.68 4.58
N LEU A 179 3.17 14.43 3.61
CA LEU A 179 3.94 15.39 2.81
C LEU A 179 4.61 16.43 3.69
N SER A 180 3.90 16.97 4.68
CA SER A 180 4.46 17.94 5.61
C SER A 180 5.60 17.33 6.44
N LEU A 181 5.44 16.12 6.95
CA LEU A 181 6.48 15.39 7.68
C LEU A 181 7.73 15.15 6.84
N ILE A 182 7.59 14.74 5.58
CA ILE A 182 8.71 14.54 4.66
C ILE A 182 9.51 15.83 4.50
N HIS A 183 8.84 16.97 4.34
CA HIS A 183 9.52 18.27 4.20
C HIS A 183 10.18 18.75 5.49
N ILE A 184 9.70 18.35 6.66
CA ILE A 184 10.25 18.71 7.98
C ILE A 184 11.41 17.78 8.35
N SER A 185 11.26 16.46 8.13
CA SER A 185 12.11 15.41 8.67
C SER A 185 13.29 15.01 7.77
N GLU A 186 13.40 15.57 6.57
CA GLU A 186 14.52 15.32 5.64
C GLU A 186 15.64 16.39 5.76
N PRO A 187 16.38 16.45 6.88
CA PRO A 187 17.38 17.50 7.13
C PRO A 187 18.57 17.45 6.17
N THR A 188 18.80 16.29 5.54
CA THR A 188 19.87 16.10 4.55
C THR A 188 19.63 16.88 3.26
N ARG A 189 18.39 17.32 3.01
CA ARG A 189 18.01 18.15 1.86
C ARG A 189 18.01 19.64 2.16
N ARG A 190 18.21 20.04 3.41
CA ARG A 190 18.39 21.46 3.79
C ARG A 190 19.88 21.80 3.69
N PRO A 191 20.27 22.88 3.00
CA PRO A 191 21.63 23.36 3.11
C PRO A 191 21.91 23.65 4.59
N LYS A 192 23.01 23.11 5.13
CA LYS A 192 23.54 23.58 6.40
C LYS A 192 23.88 25.06 6.20
N ILE A 193 23.21 25.94 6.92
CA ILE A 193 23.54 27.33 7.04
C ILE A 193 24.84 27.43 7.85
#